data_f611705ba7ad52854a447c5d3a7f4baf
#
_entry.id   f611705ba7ad52854a447c5d3a7f4baf
#
_cell.length_a   1.000
_cell.length_b   1.000
_cell.length_c   1.000
_cell.angle_alpha   90.00
_cell.angle_beta   90.00
_cell.angle_gamma   90.00
#
_symmetry.space_group_name_H-M   'P 1'
#
loop_
_entity.id
_entity.type
_entity.pdbx_description
1 polymer ?
#
loop_
_entity_poly.entity_id
_entity_poly.type
_entity_poly.pdbx_seq_one_letter_code
_entity_poly.pdbx_strand_id
1 'polypeptide(L)'
;EMCIRDSVRGAFTGADSAKKGYFHEAEGGTLFLDEVGNLAPETQQMLLRAIQERRYRPIGDRTDKSFNVRIIAATNENLEKAVNEKRFRQDLLYRLHDFEITVPPLRDCQEDIMPLAEFFREIANRELECDVIGFDGEARKTLLTHAWPGNVRELRQKIMGAVLQAQTGLVTKEHLELAVTRATSPVSFALRNDAEDKERVLRALKQANGNRKVAAELLGIGRTTLYNKLEEYGLKYKFQQS
;
A
#
# COMPACT_ATOMS: atom_id res chain seq x y z
N GLU A 1 -10.00 6.83 -13.59
CA GLU A 1 -11.10 7.61 -14.19
C GLU A 1 -12.18 6.72 -14.80
N MET A 2 -11.83 5.73 -15.60
CA MET A 2 -12.77 4.78 -16.23
C MET A 2 -13.61 3.96 -15.24
N CYS A 3 -13.16 3.81 -13.99
CA CYS A 3 -13.94 3.08 -12.98
C CYS A 3 -14.94 3.97 -12.23
N ILE A 4 -14.70 5.27 -12.14
CA ILE A 4 -15.56 6.19 -11.36
C ILE A 4 -16.82 6.56 -12.15
N ARG A 5 -16.69 6.76 -13.47
CA ARG A 5 -17.81 7.10 -14.37
C ARG A 5 -18.24 5.92 -15.22
N ASP A 6 -19.50 5.87 -15.61
CA ASP A 6 -19.99 4.94 -16.63
C ASP A 6 -19.22 5.16 -17.94
N SER A 7 -19.14 4.13 -18.78
CA SER A 7 -18.71 4.25 -20.16
C SER A 7 -19.76 3.66 -21.10
N VAL A 8 -20.01 4.36 -22.21
CA VAL A 8 -20.87 3.82 -23.27
C VAL A 8 -20.07 2.92 -24.21
N ARG A 9 -20.75 2.03 -24.94
CA ARG A 9 -20.12 1.19 -25.95
C ARG A 9 -19.37 2.06 -26.98
N GLY A 10 -18.14 1.71 -27.30
CA GLY A 10 -17.31 2.46 -28.24
C GLY A 10 -16.63 3.72 -27.67
N ALA A 11 -16.68 3.95 -26.36
CA ALA A 11 -16.09 5.13 -25.72
C ALA A 11 -14.56 5.18 -25.82
N PHE A 12 -13.91 4.03 -25.97
CA PHE A 12 -12.45 3.87 -26.17
C PHE A 12 -12.15 2.55 -26.90
N THR A 13 -10.92 2.36 -27.34
CA THR A 13 -10.47 1.12 -28.00
C THR A 13 -10.61 -0.06 -27.03
N GLY A 14 -11.49 -1.03 -27.37
CA GLY A 14 -11.83 -2.18 -26.53
C GLY A 14 -13.09 -2.02 -25.65
N ALA A 15 -13.86 -0.95 -25.82
CA ALA A 15 -15.17 -0.75 -25.16
C ALA A 15 -16.29 -1.49 -25.93
N ASP A 16 -16.30 -2.82 -25.90
CA ASP A 16 -17.28 -3.66 -26.60
C ASP A 16 -18.70 -3.58 -26.00
N SER A 17 -18.82 -3.17 -24.74
CA SER A 17 -20.08 -3.01 -24.03
C SER A 17 -20.07 -1.76 -23.13
N ALA A 18 -21.26 -1.26 -22.77
CA ALA A 18 -21.38 -0.22 -21.76
C ALA A 18 -21.00 -0.79 -20.38
N LYS A 19 -20.17 -0.04 -19.63
CA LYS A 19 -19.75 -0.42 -18.29
C LYS A 19 -20.25 0.63 -17.28
N LYS A 20 -20.86 0.16 -16.20
CA LYS A 20 -21.27 1.00 -15.08
C LYS A 20 -20.04 1.43 -14.26
N GLY A 21 -20.02 2.68 -13.84
CA GLY A 21 -19.01 3.22 -12.96
C GLY A 21 -19.47 3.29 -11.51
N TYR A 22 -18.57 3.61 -10.62
CA TYR A 22 -18.83 3.62 -9.17
C TYR A 22 -19.91 4.62 -8.73
N PHE A 23 -20.09 5.75 -9.41
CA PHE A 23 -21.22 6.66 -9.12
C PHE A 23 -22.57 5.99 -9.35
N HIS A 24 -22.69 5.19 -10.41
CA HIS A 24 -23.91 4.47 -10.71
C HIS A 24 -24.13 3.30 -9.72
N GLU A 25 -23.07 2.57 -9.39
CA GLU A 25 -23.13 1.41 -8.48
C GLU A 25 -23.43 1.85 -7.04
N ALA A 26 -22.98 3.04 -6.63
CA ALA A 26 -23.21 3.60 -5.31
C ALA A 26 -24.51 4.41 -5.19
N GLU A 27 -25.37 4.46 -6.24
CA GLU A 27 -26.59 5.26 -6.25
C GLU A 27 -27.48 4.96 -5.03
N GLY A 28 -27.89 6.00 -4.32
CA GLY A 28 -28.65 5.89 -3.07
C GLY A 28 -27.84 5.43 -1.84
N GLY A 29 -26.53 5.20 -2.00
CA GLY A 29 -25.64 4.67 -0.97
C GLY A 29 -24.44 5.57 -0.69
N THR A 30 -23.31 4.94 -0.39
CA THR A 30 -22.05 5.60 -0.03
C THR A 30 -20.93 5.15 -0.94
N LEU A 31 -20.18 6.10 -1.50
CA LEU A 31 -18.94 5.88 -2.24
C LEU A 31 -17.74 6.23 -1.35
N PHE A 32 -16.91 5.25 -1.06
CA PHE A 32 -15.65 5.45 -0.34
C PHE A 32 -14.52 5.62 -1.35
N LEU A 33 -13.80 6.73 -1.26
CA LEU A 33 -12.64 7.06 -2.09
C LEU A 33 -11.39 7.00 -1.22
N ASP A 34 -10.59 5.97 -1.39
CA ASP A 34 -9.31 5.83 -0.68
C ASP A 34 -8.18 6.51 -1.44
N GLU A 35 -7.19 6.99 -0.71
CA GLU A 35 -5.97 7.63 -1.24
C GLU A 35 -6.26 8.80 -2.21
N VAL A 36 -7.23 9.66 -1.88
CA VAL A 36 -7.61 10.77 -2.78
C VAL A 36 -6.47 11.75 -3.08
N GLY A 37 -5.43 11.80 -2.23
CA GLY A 37 -4.23 12.60 -2.47
C GLY A 37 -3.45 12.18 -3.72
N ASN A 38 -3.59 10.92 -4.15
CA ASN A 38 -2.90 10.34 -5.30
C ASN A 38 -3.68 10.45 -6.63
N LEU A 39 -4.84 11.14 -6.64
CA LEU A 39 -5.65 11.30 -7.84
C LEU A 39 -4.93 12.15 -8.91
N ALA A 40 -5.00 11.71 -10.16
CA ALA A 40 -4.52 12.49 -11.30
C ALA A 40 -5.31 13.81 -11.43
N PRO A 41 -4.70 14.89 -11.95
CA PRO A 41 -5.35 16.21 -12.05
C PRO A 41 -6.69 16.19 -12.78
N GLU A 42 -6.82 15.39 -13.82
CA GLU A 42 -8.06 15.23 -14.60
C GLU A 42 -9.16 14.61 -13.74
N THR A 43 -8.81 13.60 -12.93
CA THR A 43 -9.73 12.94 -12.00
C THR A 43 -10.15 13.88 -10.88
N GLN A 44 -9.24 14.71 -10.36
CA GLN A 44 -9.56 15.73 -9.37
C GLN A 44 -10.59 16.74 -9.93
N GLN A 45 -10.41 17.18 -11.17
CA GLN A 45 -11.33 18.11 -11.83
C GLN A 45 -12.71 17.47 -12.05
N MET A 46 -12.75 16.23 -12.46
CA MET A 46 -14.00 15.46 -12.64
C MET A 46 -14.71 15.26 -11.31
N LEU A 47 -13.99 14.87 -10.27
CA LEU A 47 -14.55 14.68 -8.92
C LEU A 47 -15.12 15.97 -8.35
N LEU A 48 -14.41 17.09 -8.52
CA LEU A 48 -14.88 18.41 -8.11
C LEU A 48 -16.24 18.74 -8.74
N ARG A 49 -16.37 18.60 -10.06
CA ARG A 49 -17.65 18.82 -10.77
C ARG A 49 -18.73 17.89 -10.25
N ALA A 50 -18.42 16.62 -10.08
CA ALA A 50 -19.38 15.64 -9.58
C ALA A 50 -19.90 16.01 -8.19
N ILE A 51 -19.03 16.43 -7.27
CA ILE A 51 -19.42 16.85 -5.91
C ILE A 51 -20.27 18.13 -5.95
N GLN A 52 -19.88 19.13 -6.77
CA GLN A 52 -20.55 20.43 -6.84
C GLN A 52 -21.92 20.37 -7.51
N GLU A 53 -22.00 19.67 -8.65
CA GLU A 53 -23.18 19.67 -9.51
C GLU A 53 -24.12 18.49 -9.23
N ARG A 54 -23.67 17.49 -8.43
CA ARG A 54 -24.37 16.21 -8.24
C ARG A 54 -24.67 15.51 -9.57
N ARG A 55 -23.78 15.69 -10.53
CA ARG A 55 -23.87 15.15 -11.89
C ARG A 55 -22.50 14.68 -12.37
N TYR A 56 -22.50 13.68 -13.21
CA TYR A 56 -21.31 13.24 -13.92
C TYR A 56 -21.65 12.92 -15.38
N ARG A 57 -20.64 13.00 -16.24
CA ARG A 57 -20.78 12.64 -17.63
C ARG A 57 -20.15 11.28 -17.88
N PRO A 58 -20.91 10.28 -18.36
CA PRO A 58 -20.34 9.01 -18.80
C PRO A 58 -19.29 9.22 -19.89
N ILE A 59 -18.27 8.35 -19.92
CA ILE A 59 -17.23 8.42 -20.96
C ILE A 59 -17.85 8.05 -22.30
N GLY A 60 -17.68 8.91 -23.32
CA GLY A 60 -18.27 8.76 -24.64
C GLY A 60 -19.73 9.23 -24.78
N ASP A 61 -20.38 9.67 -23.69
CA ASP A 61 -21.71 10.24 -23.71
C ASP A 61 -21.67 11.79 -23.78
N ARG A 62 -22.72 12.38 -24.31
CA ARG A 62 -22.91 13.86 -24.35
C ARG A 62 -23.85 14.36 -23.26
N THR A 63 -24.56 13.45 -22.58
CA THR A 63 -25.57 13.78 -21.56
C THR A 63 -25.00 13.57 -20.16
N ASP A 64 -25.31 14.53 -19.27
CA ASP A 64 -24.97 14.42 -17.87
C ASP A 64 -26.02 13.58 -17.13
N LYS A 65 -25.56 12.70 -16.23
CA LYS A 65 -26.42 11.93 -15.34
C LYS A 65 -26.33 12.49 -13.92
N SER A 66 -27.46 12.66 -13.28
CA SER A 66 -27.53 12.99 -11.85
C SER A 66 -27.23 11.74 -11.01
N PHE A 67 -26.70 11.93 -9.80
CA PHE A 67 -26.52 10.88 -8.82
C PHE A 67 -26.79 11.39 -7.40
N ASN A 68 -27.24 10.48 -6.54
CA ASN A 68 -27.44 10.73 -5.12
C ASN A 68 -26.59 9.77 -4.31
N VAL A 69 -25.33 10.15 -4.04
CA VAL A 69 -24.34 9.31 -3.35
C VAL A 69 -23.71 10.13 -2.23
N ARG A 70 -23.57 9.51 -1.04
CA ARG A 70 -22.71 10.04 0.02
C ARG A 70 -21.26 9.74 -0.32
N ILE A 71 -20.40 10.76 -0.31
CA ILE A 71 -18.97 10.58 -0.57
C ILE A 71 -18.21 10.62 0.76
N ILE A 72 -17.35 9.62 0.97
CA ILE A 72 -16.36 9.57 2.04
C ILE A 72 -15.00 9.46 1.37
N ALA A 73 -14.10 10.39 1.67
CA ALA A 73 -12.75 10.41 1.14
C ALA A 73 -11.75 10.10 2.25
N ALA A 74 -10.73 9.31 1.95
CA ALA A 74 -9.62 9.03 2.86
C ALA A 74 -8.28 9.32 2.19
N THR A 75 -7.29 9.71 2.98
CA THR A 75 -5.92 9.93 2.54
C THR A 75 -4.95 9.74 3.69
N ASN A 76 -3.75 9.28 3.39
CA ASN A 76 -2.61 9.26 4.30
C ASN A 76 -1.66 10.46 4.09
N GLU A 77 -1.98 11.34 3.14
CA GLU A 77 -1.17 12.50 2.77
C GLU A 77 -1.75 13.79 3.36
N ASN A 78 -0.88 14.73 3.71
CA ASN A 78 -1.30 16.08 4.06
C ASN A 78 -1.71 16.83 2.78
N LEU A 79 -3.03 17.00 2.59
CA LEU A 79 -3.59 17.62 1.38
C LEU A 79 -3.25 19.12 1.29
N GLU A 80 -3.10 19.84 2.40
CA GLU A 80 -2.68 21.26 2.37
C GLU A 80 -1.27 21.39 1.80
N LYS A 81 -0.35 20.47 2.19
CA LYS A 81 0.98 20.42 1.62
C LYS A 81 0.91 20.06 0.13
N ALA A 82 0.09 19.12 -0.26
CA ALA A 82 -0.10 18.74 -1.67
C ALA A 82 -0.66 19.90 -2.51
N VAL A 83 -1.53 20.75 -1.93
CA VAL A 83 -2.01 22.00 -2.58
C VAL A 83 -0.87 23.00 -2.77
N ASN A 84 -0.04 23.23 -1.74
CA ASN A 84 1.10 24.13 -1.84
C ASN A 84 2.12 23.66 -2.91
N GLU A 85 2.27 22.35 -3.05
CA GLU A 85 3.11 21.71 -4.09
C GLU A 85 2.43 21.61 -5.47
N LYS A 86 1.20 22.16 -5.61
CA LYS A 86 0.39 22.13 -6.85
C LYS A 86 0.05 20.71 -7.37
N ARG A 87 0.11 19.68 -6.51
CA ARG A 87 -0.28 18.31 -6.82
C ARG A 87 -1.77 18.06 -6.57
N PHE A 88 -2.37 18.84 -5.67
CA PHE A 88 -3.78 18.75 -5.34
C PHE A 88 -4.48 20.10 -5.52
N ARG A 89 -5.75 20.08 -5.96
CA ARG A 89 -6.52 21.30 -6.19
C ARG A 89 -7.09 21.84 -4.89
N GLN A 90 -6.91 23.11 -4.66
CA GLN A 90 -7.43 23.79 -3.46
C GLN A 90 -8.97 23.81 -3.41
N ASP A 91 -9.61 23.97 -4.56
CA ASP A 91 -11.09 23.97 -4.66
C ASP A 91 -11.69 22.61 -4.33
N LEU A 92 -11.03 21.51 -4.73
CA LEU A 92 -11.44 20.16 -4.35
C LEU A 92 -11.23 19.91 -2.86
N LEU A 93 -10.10 20.34 -2.30
CA LEU A 93 -9.84 20.23 -0.86
C LEU A 93 -10.98 20.85 -0.05
N TYR A 94 -11.39 22.08 -0.35
CA TYR A 94 -12.49 22.75 0.37
C TYR A 94 -13.82 22.01 0.26
N ARG A 95 -14.08 21.29 -0.83
CA ARG A 95 -15.30 20.50 -1.00
C ARG A 95 -15.28 19.15 -0.30
N LEU A 96 -14.11 18.60 -0.05
CA LEU A 96 -13.93 17.36 0.70
C LEU A 96 -13.84 17.59 2.21
N HIS A 97 -13.43 18.79 2.64
CA HIS A 97 -13.09 19.14 4.02
C HIS A 97 -14.29 19.70 4.84
N ASP A 98 -15.54 19.37 4.47
CA ASP A 98 -16.73 19.80 5.24
C ASP A 98 -16.75 19.15 6.64
N PHE A 99 -16.26 17.92 6.77
CA PHE A 99 -16.14 17.18 8.02
C PHE A 99 -14.91 16.28 8.01
N GLU A 100 -13.97 16.56 8.91
CA GLU A 100 -12.71 15.81 9.02
C GLU A 100 -12.70 14.89 10.23
N ILE A 101 -12.24 13.66 10.02
CA ILE A 101 -11.95 12.70 11.08
C ILE A 101 -10.48 12.31 10.96
N THR A 102 -9.68 12.67 11.96
CA THR A 102 -8.30 12.21 12.06
C THR A 102 -8.25 10.88 12.79
N VAL A 103 -7.77 9.83 12.11
CA VAL A 103 -7.54 8.51 12.72
C VAL A 103 -6.15 8.51 13.37
N PRO A 104 -6.04 8.37 14.72
CA PRO A 104 -4.75 8.35 15.37
C PRO A 104 -3.95 7.10 15.00
N PRO A 105 -2.61 7.19 14.95
CA PRO A 105 -1.78 6.01 14.75
C PRO A 105 -1.79 5.11 15.99
N LEU A 106 -1.54 3.82 15.79
CA LEU A 106 -1.63 2.80 16.85
C LEU A 106 -0.71 3.08 18.06
N ARG A 107 0.45 3.73 17.85
CA ARG A 107 1.35 4.14 18.92
C ARG A 107 0.73 5.13 19.93
N ASP A 108 -0.30 5.87 19.49
CA ASP A 108 -1.02 6.84 20.32
C ASP A 108 -2.26 6.21 21.00
N CYS A 109 -2.59 4.94 20.64
CA CYS A 109 -3.70 4.15 21.17
C CYS A 109 -3.18 2.87 21.84
N GLN A 110 -2.33 2.99 22.84
CA GLN A 110 -1.66 1.84 23.47
C GLN A 110 -2.65 0.83 24.09
N GLU A 111 -3.80 1.30 24.57
CA GLU A 111 -4.87 0.46 25.12
C GLU A 111 -5.50 -0.49 24.10
N ASP A 112 -5.43 -0.16 22.81
CA ASP A 112 -5.98 -0.99 21.73
C ASP A 112 -5.02 -2.10 21.28
N ILE A 113 -3.72 -1.99 21.59
CA ILE A 113 -2.70 -2.93 21.09
C ILE A 113 -2.99 -4.36 21.53
N MET A 114 -3.23 -4.59 22.82
CA MET A 114 -3.46 -5.94 23.33
C MET A 114 -4.80 -6.53 22.88
N PRO A 115 -5.93 -5.81 22.95
CA PRO A 115 -7.19 -6.29 22.37
C PRO A 115 -7.07 -6.67 20.89
N LEU A 116 -6.39 -5.85 20.09
CA LEU A 116 -6.15 -6.16 18.66
C LEU A 116 -5.22 -7.36 18.48
N ALA A 117 -4.17 -7.50 19.29
CA ALA A 117 -3.27 -8.64 19.24
C ALA A 117 -3.98 -9.95 19.56
N GLU A 118 -4.83 -9.98 20.58
CA GLU A 118 -5.65 -11.16 20.92
C GLU A 118 -6.65 -11.47 19.80
N PHE A 119 -7.31 -10.47 19.25
CA PHE A 119 -8.22 -10.64 18.11
C PHE A 119 -7.51 -11.26 16.90
N PHE A 120 -6.31 -10.78 16.55
CA PHE A 120 -5.55 -11.33 15.43
C PHE A 120 -4.99 -12.73 15.74
N ARG A 121 -4.67 -13.03 16.99
CA ARG A 121 -4.30 -14.37 17.43
C ARG A 121 -5.44 -15.37 17.18
N GLU A 122 -6.68 -15.00 17.53
CA GLU A 122 -7.84 -15.85 17.29
C GLU A 122 -8.12 -16.06 15.80
N ILE A 123 -7.94 -15.02 14.97
CA ILE A 123 -8.03 -15.16 13.52
C ILE A 123 -6.94 -16.10 13.01
N ALA A 124 -5.68 -15.90 13.46
CA ALA A 124 -4.55 -16.71 13.06
C ALA A 124 -4.76 -18.20 13.43
N ASN A 125 -5.23 -18.49 14.64
CA ASN A 125 -5.53 -19.86 15.05
C ASN A 125 -6.52 -20.54 14.10
N ARG A 126 -7.57 -19.80 13.69
CA ARG A 126 -8.60 -20.36 12.76
C ARG A 126 -8.08 -20.53 11.34
N GLU A 127 -7.33 -19.55 10.82
CA GLU A 127 -6.84 -19.56 9.43
C GLU A 127 -5.66 -20.51 9.23
N LEU A 128 -4.82 -20.72 10.27
CA LEU A 128 -3.58 -21.49 10.21
C LEU A 128 -3.67 -22.85 10.93
N GLU A 129 -4.84 -23.20 11.47
CA GLU A 129 -5.07 -24.45 12.23
C GLU A 129 -4.10 -24.59 13.42
N CYS A 130 -3.82 -23.48 14.13
CA CYS A 130 -2.96 -23.43 15.30
C CYS A 130 -3.77 -23.39 16.61
N ASP A 131 -3.11 -23.73 17.73
CA ASP A 131 -3.72 -23.70 19.08
C ASP A 131 -2.87 -22.86 20.05
N VAL A 132 -2.69 -21.59 19.71
CA VAL A 132 -1.98 -20.62 20.53
C VAL A 132 -2.93 -19.99 21.54
N ILE A 133 -2.61 -20.13 22.84
CA ILE A 133 -3.49 -19.72 23.94
C ILE A 133 -3.31 -18.24 24.35
N GLY A 134 -2.21 -17.59 23.94
CA GLY A 134 -1.96 -16.18 24.28
C GLY A 134 -0.51 -15.76 24.08
N PHE A 135 -0.12 -14.70 24.78
CA PHE A 135 1.22 -14.10 24.75
C PHE A 135 1.87 -14.19 26.11
N ASP A 136 3.15 -14.53 26.18
CA ASP A 136 3.92 -14.47 27.45
C ASP A 136 4.20 -13.02 27.89
N GLY A 137 4.81 -12.84 29.05
CA GLY A 137 5.07 -11.51 29.64
C GLY A 137 6.00 -10.65 28.79
N GLU A 138 7.04 -11.24 28.20
CA GLU A 138 8.01 -10.53 27.38
C GLU A 138 7.43 -10.18 25.99
N ALA A 139 6.63 -11.07 25.41
CA ALA A 139 5.90 -10.78 24.17
C ALA A 139 4.91 -9.62 24.37
N ARG A 140 4.13 -9.62 25.47
CA ARG A 140 3.21 -8.52 25.80
C ARG A 140 3.96 -7.19 25.95
N LYS A 141 5.08 -7.17 26.64
CA LYS A 141 5.92 -6.00 26.79
C LYS A 141 6.45 -5.51 25.44
N THR A 142 6.91 -6.42 24.59
CA THR A 142 7.40 -6.11 23.24
C THR A 142 6.30 -5.48 22.39
N LEU A 143 5.10 -6.04 22.41
CA LEU A 143 3.93 -5.51 21.69
C LEU A 143 3.58 -4.08 22.13
N LEU A 144 3.57 -3.80 23.44
CA LEU A 144 3.22 -2.49 23.99
C LEU A 144 4.30 -1.43 23.79
N THR A 145 5.58 -1.82 23.68
CA THR A 145 6.69 -0.87 23.50
C THR A 145 7.07 -0.62 22.06
N HIS A 146 6.57 -1.39 21.12
CA HIS A 146 6.85 -1.22 19.71
C HIS A 146 6.12 0.01 19.12
N ALA A 147 6.78 0.74 18.24
CA ALA A 147 6.28 2.01 17.68
C ALA A 147 5.20 1.86 16.60
N TRP A 148 5.01 0.67 16.07
CA TRP A 148 4.00 0.31 15.06
C TRP A 148 3.94 1.26 13.85
N PRO A 149 5.04 1.47 13.09
CA PRO A 149 5.04 2.37 11.93
C PRO A 149 4.02 1.96 10.87
N GLY A 150 3.75 0.66 10.72
CA GLY A 150 2.71 0.12 9.83
C GLY A 150 1.34 -0.04 10.50
N ASN A 151 1.16 0.53 11.71
CA ASN A 151 -0.09 0.52 12.47
C ASN A 151 -0.72 -0.88 12.60
N VAL A 152 -2.03 -0.97 12.52
CA VAL A 152 -2.82 -2.22 12.66
C VAL A 152 -2.44 -3.26 11.60
N ARG A 153 -2.05 -2.83 10.39
CA ARG A 153 -1.61 -3.74 9.33
C ARG A 153 -0.32 -4.47 9.70
N GLU A 154 0.64 -3.76 10.26
CA GLU A 154 1.89 -4.36 10.77
C GLU A 154 1.63 -5.26 11.97
N LEU A 155 0.80 -4.82 12.93
CA LEU A 155 0.42 -5.63 14.07
C LEU A 155 -0.18 -6.96 13.64
N ARG A 156 -1.19 -6.94 12.76
CA ARG A 156 -1.81 -8.16 12.20
C ARG A 156 -0.76 -9.08 11.59
N GLN A 157 0.12 -8.55 10.74
CA GLN A 157 1.14 -9.36 10.06
C GLN A 157 2.12 -10.00 11.04
N LYS A 158 2.56 -9.25 12.08
CA LYS A 158 3.44 -9.79 13.12
C LYS A 158 2.77 -10.89 13.93
N ILE A 159 1.52 -10.68 14.34
CA ILE A 159 0.78 -11.69 15.12
C ILE A 159 0.55 -12.96 14.30
N MET A 160 0.10 -12.84 13.05
CA MET A 160 -0.09 -13.99 12.16
C MET A 160 1.19 -14.81 12.02
N GLY A 161 2.34 -14.14 11.81
CA GLY A 161 3.64 -14.80 11.71
C GLY A 161 4.08 -15.46 13.03
N ALA A 162 3.86 -14.81 14.15
CA ALA A 162 4.22 -15.33 15.47
C ALA A 162 3.38 -16.55 15.87
N VAL A 163 2.07 -16.54 15.58
CA VAL A 163 1.17 -17.70 15.80
C VAL A 163 1.58 -18.87 14.93
N LEU A 164 1.90 -18.66 13.65
CA LEU A 164 2.38 -19.70 12.74
C LEU A 164 3.68 -20.36 13.25
N GLN A 165 4.56 -19.60 13.93
CA GLN A 165 5.80 -20.14 14.46
C GLN A 165 5.61 -20.86 15.80
N ALA A 166 4.76 -20.33 16.67
CA ALA A 166 4.47 -20.94 17.97
C ALA A 166 3.67 -22.23 17.83
N GLN A 167 2.74 -22.30 16.85
CA GLN A 167 1.76 -23.37 16.60
C GLN A 167 0.87 -23.71 17.77
N THR A 168 1.42 -23.84 18.97
CA THR A 168 0.69 -24.15 20.20
C THR A 168 1.27 -23.39 21.39
N GLY A 169 0.52 -23.29 22.50
CA GLY A 169 0.98 -22.67 23.74
C GLY A 169 1.02 -21.14 23.69
N LEU A 170 2.08 -20.53 24.18
CA LEU A 170 2.22 -19.08 24.25
C LEU A 170 3.15 -18.54 23.17
N VAL A 171 2.79 -17.40 22.56
CA VAL A 171 3.72 -16.62 21.75
C VAL A 171 4.75 -15.99 22.68
N THR A 172 6.03 -16.20 22.36
CA THR A 172 7.17 -15.58 23.04
C THR A 172 7.70 -14.40 22.26
N LYS A 173 8.61 -13.63 22.88
CA LYS A 173 9.30 -12.52 22.21
C LYS A 173 10.05 -12.97 20.94
N GLU A 174 10.69 -14.14 20.97
CA GLU A 174 11.45 -14.70 19.85
C GLU A 174 10.54 -14.96 18.63
N HIS A 175 9.31 -15.43 18.87
CA HIS A 175 8.34 -15.62 17.78
C HIS A 175 7.98 -14.29 17.09
N LEU A 176 7.87 -13.19 17.85
CA LEU A 176 7.59 -11.86 17.30
C LEU A 176 8.78 -11.31 16.50
N GLU A 177 10.01 -11.51 16.97
CA GLU A 177 11.23 -11.05 16.30
C GLU A 177 11.49 -11.82 15.00
N LEU A 178 11.33 -13.13 14.99
CA LEU A 178 11.49 -13.95 13.80
C LEU A 178 10.41 -13.67 12.73
N ALA A 179 9.21 -13.29 13.11
CA ALA A 179 8.16 -12.86 12.19
C ALA A 179 8.55 -11.58 11.44
N VAL A 180 9.36 -10.71 12.03
CA VAL A 180 9.90 -9.49 11.38
C VAL A 180 10.98 -9.80 10.37
N THR A 181 11.85 -10.78 10.66
CA THR A 181 12.96 -11.13 9.77
C THR A 181 12.51 -11.90 8.51
N ARG A 182 11.35 -12.55 8.54
CA ARG A 182 10.79 -13.26 7.38
C ARG A 182 9.81 -12.42 6.53
N ALA A 183 9.29 -11.33 7.07
CA ALA A 183 8.61 -10.34 6.25
C ALA A 183 9.67 -9.73 5.34
N THR A 184 9.79 -10.28 4.13
CA THR A 184 10.46 -9.59 3.02
C THR A 184 9.97 -8.17 3.06
N SER A 185 10.84 -7.25 3.46
CA SER A 185 10.58 -5.81 3.34
C SER A 185 9.95 -5.61 1.96
N PRO A 186 8.81 -4.90 1.83
CA PRO A 186 8.44 -4.43 0.52
C PRO A 186 9.70 -3.72 0.03
N VAL A 187 10.24 -4.17 -1.08
CA VAL A 187 11.37 -3.52 -1.72
C VAL A 187 10.89 -2.11 -1.97
N SER A 188 11.19 -1.24 -1.02
CA SER A 188 11.02 0.19 -1.19
C SER A 188 12.00 0.56 -2.29
N PHE A 189 11.50 0.78 -3.50
CA PHE A 189 12.20 1.43 -4.59
C PHE A 189 12.38 2.94 -4.30
N ALA A 190 12.49 3.32 -3.03
CA ALA A 190 12.94 4.64 -2.65
C ALA A 190 14.46 4.68 -2.88
N LEU A 191 14.87 5.53 -3.80
CA LEU A 191 16.24 5.97 -4.08
C LEU A 191 17.02 6.11 -2.78
N ARG A 192 17.85 5.09 -2.47
CA ARG A 192 18.82 5.14 -1.37
C ARG A 192 20.20 5.07 -1.99
N ASN A 193 20.97 6.10 -1.78
CA ASN A 193 22.41 6.24 -1.96
C ASN A 193 23.03 5.33 -3.04
N ASP A 194 23.20 5.86 -4.25
CA ASP A 194 23.83 5.18 -5.40
C ASP A 194 25.16 4.50 -5.06
N ALA A 195 25.88 4.97 -4.05
CA ALA A 195 27.16 4.40 -3.61
C ALA A 195 27.00 3.04 -2.90
N GLU A 196 25.99 2.88 -2.02
CA GLU A 196 25.73 1.63 -1.32
C GLU A 196 25.14 0.55 -2.23
N ASP A 197 24.27 0.95 -3.14
CA ASP A 197 23.66 0.04 -4.13
C ASP A 197 24.71 -0.50 -5.11
N LYS A 198 25.65 0.34 -5.54
CA LYS A 198 26.77 -0.05 -6.39
C LYS A 198 27.67 -1.07 -5.69
N GLU A 199 27.95 -0.88 -4.41
CA GLU A 199 28.79 -1.81 -3.63
C GLU A 199 28.10 -3.16 -3.41
N ARG A 200 26.79 -3.18 -3.18
CA ARG A 200 25.96 -4.40 -3.08
C ARG A 200 25.99 -5.20 -4.38
N VAL A 201 25.80 -4.52 -5.51
CA VAL A 201 25.87 -5.14 -6.85
C VAL A 201 27.24 -5.73 -7.12
N LEU A 202 28.34 -5.03 -6.76
CA LEU A 202 29.70 -5.52 -6.91
C LEU A 202 29.99 -6.74 -6.03
N ARG A 203 29.50 -6.76 -4.77
CA ARG A 203 29.64 -7.92 -3.87
C ARG A 203 28.92 -9.15 -4.42
N ALA A 204 27.67 -8.98 -4.87
CA ALA A 204 26.89 -10.08 -5.44
C ALA A 204 27.52 -10.64 -6.72
N LEU A 205 28.08 -9.81 -7.59
CA LEU A 205 28.81 -10.26 -8.79
C LEU A 205 30.10 -11.00 -8.44
N LYS A 206 30.86 -10.57 -7.44
CA LYS A 206 32.06 -11.27 -6.96
C LYS A 206 31.67 -12.64 -6.38
N GLN A 207 30.60 -12.70 -5.56
CA GLN A 207 30.13 -13.94 -4.95
C GLN A 207 29.58 -14.93 -5.98
N ALA A 208 29.02 -14.42 -7.06
CA ALA A 208 28.52 -15.19 -8.20
C ALA A 208 29.58 -15.52 -9.25
N ASN A 209 30.87 -15.24 -9.00
CA ASN A 209 31.97 -15.42 -9.97
C ASN A 209 31.66 -14.83 -11.35
N GLY A 210 31.04 -13.65 -11.38
CA GLY A 210 30.64 -12.97 -12.63
C GLY A 210 29.33 -13.48 -13.27
N ASN A 211 28.71 -14.53 -12.75
CA ASN A 211 27.45 -15.06 -13.27
C ASN A 211 26.29 -14.13 -12.92
N ARG A 212 25.82 -13.39 -13.92
CA ARG A 212 24.75 -12.37 -13.77
C ARG A 212 23.40 -12.97 -13.39
N LYS A 213 23.13 -14.24 -13.73
CA LYS A 213 21.89 -14.92 -13.34
C LYS A 213 21.88 -15.17 -11.83
N VAL A 214 22.97 -15.75 -11.33
CA VAL A 214 23.16 -16.04 -9.91
C VAL A 214 23.24 -14.73 -9.09
N ALA A 215 23.92 -13.70 -9.60
CA ALA A 215 23.97 -12.39 -8.96
C ALA A 215 22.60 -11.72 -8.84
N ALA A 216 21.75 -11.82 -9.86
CA ALA A 216 20.37 -11.31 -9.81
C ALA A 216 19.53 -12.05 -8.77
N GLU A 217 19.68 -13.38 -8.68
CA GLU A 217 19.02 -14.22 -7.65
C GLU A 217 19.50 -13.87 -6.24
N LEU A 218 20.81 -13.66 -6.03
CA LEU A 218 21.38 -13.23 -4.74
C LEU A 218 20.89 -11.83 -4.30
N LEU A 219 20.65 -10.94 -5.25
CA LEU A 219 20.15 -9.59 -4.99
C LEU A 219 18.61 -9.53 -4.88
N GLY A 220 17.91 -10.61 -5.22
CA GLY A 220 16.44 -10.63 -5.23
C GLY A 220 15.82 -9.73 -6.30
N ILE A 221 16.53 -9.43 -7.41
CA ILE A 221 16.08 -8.55 -8.48
C ILE A 221 15.96 -9.29 -9.83
N GLY A 222 15.16 -8.76 -10.74
CA GLY A 222 15.05 -9.28 -12.10
C GLY A 222 16.37 -9.08 -12.89
N ARG A 223 16.67 -9.99 -13.83
CA ARG A 223 17.87 -9.88 -14.68
C ARG A 223 17.93 -8.56 -15.43
N THR A 224 16.80 -8.10 -15.96
CA THR A 224 16.69 -6.82 -16.68
C THR A 224 17.05 -5.64 -15.78
N THR A 225 16.61 -5.66 -14.52
CA THR A 225 16.93 -4.63 -13.52
C THR A 225 18.43 -4.63 -13.19
N LEU A 226 19.06 -5.81 -13.04
CA LEU A 226 20.49 -5.91 -12.83
C LEU A 226 21.28 -5.37 -14.03
N TYR A 227 20.86 -5.66 -15.26
CA TYR A 227 21.51 -5.14 -16.47
C TYR A 227 21.44 -3.62 -16.54
N ASN A 228 20.29 -3.02 -16.24
CA ASN A 228 20.12 -1.56 -16.21
C ASN A 228 21.02 -0.91 -15.16
N LYS A 229 21.11 -1.49 -13.94
CA LYS A 229 21.99 -0.99 -12.88
C LYS A 229 23.48 -1.14 -13.23
N LEU A 230 23.87 -2.22 -13.90
CA LEU A 230 25.25 -2.38 -14.38
C LEU A 230 25.63 -1.36 -15.46
N GLU A 231 24.69 -0.98 -16.30
CA GLU A 231 24.88 0.07 -17.30
C GLU A 231 25.00 1.45 -16.65
N GLU A 232 24.09 1.77 -15.71
CA GLU A 232 24.05 3.00 -14.92
C GLU A 232 25.37 3.21 -14.13
N TYR A 233 25.91 2.12 -13.52
CA TYR A 233 27.14 2.19 -12.73
C TYR A 233 28.42 2.04 -13.56
N GLY A 234 28.33 1.93 -14.90
CA GLY A 234 29.49 1.76 -15.81
C GLY A 234 30.24 0.44 -15.64
N LEU A 235 29.57 -0.61 -15.17
CA LEU A 235 30.18 -1.91 -14.84
C LEU A 235 29.95 -2.99 -15.90
N LYS A 236 29.37 -2.63 -17.05
CA LYS A 236 28.92 -3.55 -18.12
C LYS A 236 30.03 -4.47 -18.66
N TYR A 237 31.28 -4.04 -18.63
CA TYR A 237 32.45 -4.72 -19.24
C TYR A 237 33.45 -5.29 -18.26
N LYS A 238 33.36 -5.05 -16.94
CA LYS A 238 34.37 -5.45 -15.96
C LYS A 238 34.40 -6.94 -15.58
N PHE A 239 33.41 -7.74 -16.01
CA PHE A 239 33.28 -9.15 -15.62
C PHE A 239 33.04 -10.07 -16.83
N GLN A 240 33.62 -9.77 -17.98
CA GLN A 240 33.50 -10.59 -19.19
C GLN A 240 34.68 -11.50 -19.47
N GLN A 241 35.67 -11.64 -18.54
CA GLN A 241 36.80 -12.55 -18.73
C GLN A 241 37.05 -13.35 -17.45
N SER A 242 36.64 -14.60 -17.42
CA SER A 242 37.38 -15.85 -17.15
C SER A 242 36.45 -17.03 -17.37
#